data_6f21a88b2736b4f63784c200edc66652
#
_entry.id   6f21a88b2736b4f63784c200edc66652
#
_cell.length_a   1.000
_cell.length_b   1.000
_cell.length_c   1.000
_cell.angle_alpha   90.00
_cell.angle_beta   90.00
_cell.angle_gamma   90.00
#
_symmetry.space_group_name_H-M   'P 1'
#
loop_
_entity.id
_entity.type
_entity.pdbx_description
1 polymer ?
#
loop_
_entity_poly.entity_id
_entity_poly.type
_entity_poly.pdbx_seq_one_letter_code
_entity_poly.pdbx_strand_id
1 'polypeptide(L)'
;MTTYAELTQQILDYTEVSTDVLTSTRTNDFIEHVENRILREADLDVFKSHQSANLTADNAFLSLPGGTSPDPTSLATIRTVHIWPASGAAVRDFLEQRDISYMNEYWPNRTSTSTPKYWAWWDQNTIYLAPTPDS
;
A
#
# COMPACT_ATOMS: atom_id res chain seq x y z
N MET A 1 20.57 -15.61 -14.65
CA MET A 1 19.33 -15.17 -13.97
C MET A 1 18.22 -16.04 -14.53
N THR A 2 17.50 -16.77 -13.69
CA THR A 2 16.46 -17.70 -14.12
C THR A 2 15.27 -16.89 -14.63
N THR A 3 14.81 -17.19 -15.84
CA THR A 3 13.61 -16.57 -16.42
C THR A 3 12.36 -17.26 -15.86
N TYR A 4 11.21 -16.60 -15.98
CA TYR A 4 9.92 -17.16 -15.57
C TYR A 4 9.61 -18.50 -16.27
N ALA A 5 9.91 -18.59 -17.56
CA ALA A 5 9.73 -19.80 -18.32
C ALA A 5 10.64 -20.95 -17.86
N GLU A 6 11.89 -20.64 -17.50
CA GLU A 6 12.82 -21.63 -16.94
C GLU A 6 12.36 -22.11 -15.55
N LEU A 7 11.83 -21.20 -14.72
CA LEU A 7 11.27 -21.56 -13.43
C LEU A 7 10.08 -22.51 -13.58
N THR A 8 9.17 -22.20 -14.47
CA THR A 8 8.01 -23.06 -14.77
C THR A 8 8.44 -24.45 -15.23
N GLN A 9 9.44 -24.53 -16.13
CA GLN A 9 9.97 -25.80 -16.60
C GLN A 9 10.65 -26.59 -15.47
N GLN A 10 11.45 -25.93 -14.63
CA GLN A 10 12.08 -26.57 -13.47
C GLN A 10 11.05 -27.14 -12.47
N ILE A 11 9.93 -26.44 -12.27
CA ILE A 11 8.85 -26.95 -11.41
C ILE A 11 8.26 -28.24 -12.00
N LEU A 12 7.99 -28.26 -13.31
CA LEU A 12 7.48 -29.43 -13.99
C LEU A 12 8.47 -30.61 -13.93
N ASP A 13 9.75 -30.35 -14.19
CA ASP A 13 10.81 -31.36 -14.13
C ASP A 13 11.00 -31.93 -12.72
N TYR A 14 10.94 -31.05 -11.70
CA TYR A 14 11.09 -31.47 -10.30
C TYR A 14 9.91 -32.27 -9.78
N THR A 15 8.70 -31.93 -10.20
CA THR A 15 7.48 -32.62 -9.77
C THR A 15 7.21 -33.91 -10.55
N GLU A 16 7.93 -34.14 -11.66
CA GLU A 16 7.71 -35.27 -12.60
C GLU A 16 6.26 -35.40 -13.08
N VAL A 17 5.55 -34.26 -13.14
CA VAL A 17 4.12 -34.22 -13.51
C VAL A 17 3.99 -33.71 -14.94
N SER A 18 3.11 -34.36 -15.70
CA SER A 18 2.84 -33.94 -17.08
C SER A 18 2.08 -32.60 -17.12
N THR A 19 2.22 -31.86 -18.21
CA THR A 19 1.54 -30.59 -18.46
C THR A 19 0.01 -30.71 -18.50
N ASP A 20 -0.52 -31.93 -18.67
CA ASP A 20 -1.97 -32.20 -18.63
C ASP A 20 -2.54 -32.11 -17.20
N VAL A 21 -1.71 -32.41 -16.20
CA VAL A 21 -2.10 -32.36 -14.78
C VAL A 21 -1.72 -31.01 -14.18
N LEU A 22 -0.49 -30.56 -14.42
CA LEU A 22 0.01 -29.26 -13.97
C LEU A 22 0.04 -28.30 -15.16
N THR A 23 -1.10 -27.70 -15.44
CA THR A 23 -1.21 -26.70 -16.52
C THR A 23 -0.43 -25.43 -16.19
N SER A 24 -0.04 -24.68 -17.22
CA SER A 24 0.65 -23.37 -17.03
C SER A 24 -0.14 -22.42 -16.13
N THR A 25 -1.46 -22.41 -16.22
CA THR A 25 -2.33 -21.61 -15.36
C THR A 25 -2.15 -21.97 -13.89
N ARG A 26 -2.21 -23.25 -13.54
CA ARG A 26 -2.02 -23.71 -12.17
C ARG A 26 -0.61 -23.42 -11.63
N THR A 27 0.40 -23.57 -12.48
CA THR A 27 1.78 -23.23 -12.10
C THR A 27 1.90 -21.75 -11.81
N ASN A 28 1.29 -20.90 -12.63
CA ASN A 28 1.28 -19.46 -12.42
C ASN A 28 0.56 -19.08 -11.11
N ASP A 29 -0.58 -19.69 -10.82
CA ASP A 29 -1.32 -19.46 -9.57
C ASP A 29 -0.47 -19.83 -8.34
N PHE A 30 0.30 -20.93 -8.42
CA PHE A 30 1.21 -21.29 -7.33
C PHE A 30 2.36 -20.31 -7.16
N ILE A 31 2.97 -19.83 -8.24
CA ILE A 31 4.04 -18.85 -8.20
C ILE A 31 3.50 -17.54 -7.61
N GLU A 32 2.36 -17.05 -8.07
CA GLU A 32 1.72 -15.86 -7.54
C GLU A 32 1.42 -15.98 -6.04
N HIS A 33 0.96 -17.15 -5.60
CA HIS A 33 0.69 -17.41 -4.19
C HIS A 33 1.95 -17.32 -3.33
N VAL A 34 3.06 -17.88 -3.82
CA VAL A 34 4.36 -17.83 -3.14
C VAL A 34 4.93 -16.42 -3.16
N GLU A 35 4.84 -15.69 -4.26
CA GLU A 35 5.26 -14.28 -4.36
C GLU A 35 4.51 -13.42 -3.33
N ASN A 36 3.18 -13.55 -3.29
CA ASN A 36 2.34 -12.85 -2.31
C ASN A 36 2.72 -13.19 -0.86
N ARG A 37 3.10 -14.44 -0.60
CA ARG A 37 3.57 -14.85 0.72
C ARG A 37 4.91 -14.22 1.06
N ILE A 38 5.86 -14.24 0.13
CA ILE A 38 7.17 -13.60 0.32
C ILE A 38 7.02 -12.11 0.58
N LEU A 39 6.15 -11.42 -0.20
CA LEU A 39 5.88 -9.99 -0.03
C LEU A 39 5.30 -9.63 1.35
N ARG A 40 4.53 -10.54 1.95
CA ARG A 40 3.92 -10.32 3.27
C ARG A 40 4.85 -10.70 4.43
N GLU A 41 5.62 -11.76 4.28
CA GLU A 41 6.46 -12.31 5.34
C GLU A 41 7.89 -11.74 5.34
N ALA A 42 8.41 -11.40 4.15
CA ALA A 42 9.78 -10.91 4.01
C ALA A 42 9.83 -9.38 4.00
N ASP A 43 10.47 -8.80 5.00
CA ASP A 43 10.76 -7.37 5.08
C ASP A 43 12.02 -7.03 4.27
N LEU A 44 11.91 -7.06 2.95
CA LEU A 44 13.03 -6.76 2.05
C LEU A 44 13.00 -5.29 1.63
N ASP A 45 14.16 -4.64 1.68
CA ASP A 45 14.29 -3.22 1.28
C ASP A 45 13.93 -2.97 -0.19
N VAL A 46 14.09 -3.98 -1.04
CA VAL A 46 13.73 -3.91 -2.47
C VAL A 46 12.23 -3.68 -2.70
N PHE A 47 11.38 -4.07 -1.74
CA PHE A 47 9.93 -3.88 -1.81
C PHE A 47 9.45 -2.57 -1.17
N LYS A 48 10.38 -1.78 -0.62
CA LYS A 48 10.04 -0.46 -0.06
C LYS A 48 9.93 0.55 -1.18
N SER A 49 8.80 1.24 -1.24
CA SER A 49 8.56 2.33 -2.18
C SER A 49 8.22 3.60 -1.41
N HIS A 50 8.69 4.72 -1.93
CA HIS A 50 8.34 6.05 -1.45
C HIS A 50 7.41 6.70 -2.47
N GLN A 51 6.26 7.14 -2.00
CA GLN A 51 5.28 7.86 -2.82
C GLN A 51 5.00 9.22 -2.19
N SER A 52 4.72 10.20 -3.01
CA SER A 52 4.31 11.53 -2.57
C SER A 52 3.05 11.98 -3.31
N ALA A 53 2.18 12.66 -2.61
CA ALA A 53 0.97 13.25 -3.17
C ALA A 53 0.73 14.61 -2.49
N ASN A 54 0.05 15.50 -3.21
CA ASN A 54 -0.34 16.78 -2.66
C ASN A 54 -1.65 16.63 -1.87
N LEU A 55 -1.71 17.26 -0.73
CA LEU A 55 -2.94 17.42 0.02
C LEU A 55 -3.82 18.48 -0.66
N THR A 56 -5.11 18.34 -0.50
CA THR A 56 -6.08 19.33 -0.95
C THR A 56 -6.75 19.92 0.28
N ALA A 57 -6.77 21.24 0.37
CA ALA A 57 -7.47 21.93 1.46
C ALA A 57 -8.93 21.45 1.55
N ASP A 58 -9.46 21.39 2.75
CA ASP A 58 -10.82 20.94 3.06
C ASP A 58 -11.13 19.47 2.70
N ASN A 59 -10.13 18.69 2.28
CA ASN A 59 -10.30 17.28 1.98
C ASN A 59 -9.51 16.39 2.98
N ALA A 60 -10.24 15.70 3.82
CA ALA A 60 -9.67 14.79 4.81
C ALA A 60 -9.21 13.44 4.22
N PHE A 61 -9.52 13.17 2.95
CA PHE A 61 -9.23 11.89 2.31
C PHE A 61 -8.13 12.04 1.28
N LEU A 62 -7.13 11.20 1.36
CA LEU A 62 -6.05 11.13 0.39
C LEU A 62 -6.06 9.76 -0.29
N SER A 63 -6.33 9.76 -1.59
CA SER A 63 -6.20 8.56 -2.40
C SER A 63 -4.73 8.21 -2.60
N LEU A 64 -4.40 6.96 -2.36
CA LEU A 64 -3.04 6.46 -2.55
C LEU A 64 -2.77 6.19 -4.04
N PRO A 65 -1.55 6.38 -4.52
CA PRO A 65 -1.17 6.06 -5.89
C PRO A 65 -1.41 4.57 -6.18
N GLY A 66 -2.07 4.27 -7.30
CA GLY A 66 -2.47 2.91 -7.69
C GLY A 66 -3.96 2.57 -7.45
N GLY A 67 -4.73 3.49 -6.87
CA GLY A 67 -6.06 3.25 -6.31
C GLY A 67 -7.25 3.21 -7.27
N THR A 68 -7.14 2.88 -8.54
CA THR A 68 -8.30 2.81 -9.43
C THR A 68 -8.71 1.41 -9.90
N SER A 69 -8.04 0.35 -9.43
CA SER A 69 -8.38 -1.04 -9.73
C SER A 69 -7.67 -1.98 -8.76
N PRO A 70 -8.10 -3.21 -8.59
CA PRO A 70 -7.31 -4.23 -7.89
C PRO A 70 -6.04 -4.55 -8.70
N ASP A 71 -5.12 -3.60 -8.72
CA ASP A 71 -3.81 -3.76 -9.30
C ASP A 71 -2.94 -4.49 -8.27
N PRO A 72 -2.22 -5.56 -8.65
CA PRO A 72 -1.28 -6.25 -7.79
C PRO A 72 -0.12 -5.35 -7.29
N THR A 73 0.01 -4.14 -7.82
CA THR A 73 0.91 -3.10 -7.30
C THR A 73 0.35 -2.34 -6.09
N SER A 74 -0.82 -2.76 -5.55
CA SER A 74 -1.42 -2.15 -4.38
C SER A 74 -0.49 -2.22 -3.16
N LEU A 75 -0.44 -1.14 -2.40
CA LEU A 75 0.33 -1.05 -1.16
C LEU A 75 -0.10 -2.14 -0.16
N ALA A 76 0.80 -3.04 0.16
CA ALA A 76 0.55 -4.07 1.16
C ALA A 76 0.51 -3.48 2.58
N THR A 77 1.37 -2.50 2.86
CA THR A 77 1.46 -1.87 4.19
C THR A 77 2.08 -0.48 4.08
N ILE A 78 1.50 0.49 4.78
CA ILE A 78 2.12 1.79 4.99
C ILE A 78 2.93 1.73 6.28
N ARG A 79 4.24 2.03 6.20
CA ARG A 79 5.12 2.05 7.37
C ARG A 79 5.12 3.40 8.06
N THR A 80 5.23 4.44 7.27
CA THR A 80 5.29 5.83 7.77
C THR A 80 4.57 6.77 6.83
N VAL A 81 3.84 7.69 7.41
CA VAL A 81 3.26 8.84 6.70
C VAL A 81 3.84 10.10 7.30
N HIS A 82 4.26 11.02 6.46
CA HIS A 82 4.73 12.33 6.91
C HIS A 82 4.26 13.40 5.92
N ILE A 83 4.14 14.60 6.41
CA ILE A 83 3.76 15.77 5.60
C ILE A 83 4.84 16.85 5.71
N TRP A 84 4.87 17.71 4.71
CA TRP A 84 5.54 19.01 4.77
C TRP A 84 4.47 20.05 5.04
N PRO A 85 4.45 20.68 6.23
CA PRO A 85 3.35 21.57 6.64
C PRO A 85 3.26 22.87 5.84
N ALA A 86 4.27 23.16 5.04
CA ALA A 86 4.26 24.29 4.11
C ALA A 86 5.11 23.97 2.87
N SER A 87 4.78 24.59 1.74
CA SER A 87 5.58 24.47 0.53
C SER A 87 7.03 24.95 0.79
N GLY A 88 8.00 24.06 0.53
CA GLY A 88 9.42 24.35 0.81
C GLY A 88 9.86 24.18 2.26
N ALA A 89 9.01 23.67 3.14
CA ALA A 89 9.40 23.35 4.51
C ALA A 89 10.53 22.32 4.53
N ALA A 90 11.59 22.59 5.26
CA ALA A 90 12.71 21.65 5.42
C ALA A 90 12.42 20.56 6.46
N VAL A 91 11.43 20.78 7.32
CA VAL A 91 11.06 19.88 8.41
C VAL A 91 9.81 19.10 8.01
N ARG A 92 9.84 17.81 8.30
CA ARG A 92 8.72 16.89 8.07
C ARG A 92 8.02 16.65 9.39
N ASP A 93 6.70 16.65 9.35
CA ASP A 93 5.88 16.20 10.47
C ASP A 93 5.40 14.76 10.20
N PHE A 94 5.73 13.86 11.12
CA PHE A 94 5.30 12.48 11.04
C PHE A 94 3.90 12.34 11.61
N LEU A 95 3.01 11.69 10.86
CA LEU A 95 1.67 11.43 11.30
C LEU A 95 1.61 10.11 12.06
N GLU A 96 0.88 10.11 13.16
CA GLU A 96 0.65 8.90 13.94
C GLU A 96 -0.55 8.13 13.39
N GLN A 97 -0.40 6.82 13.25
CA GLN A 97 -1.51 5.96 12.87
C GLN A 97 -2.47 5.77 14.04
N ARG A 98 -3.75 6.00 13.79
CA ARG A 98 -4.84 5.78 14.76
C ARG A 98 -5.95 4.95 14.13
N ASP A 99 -6.80 4.41 14.97
CA ASP A 99 -8.03 3.75 14.52
C ASP A 99 -9.05 4.79 14.05
N ILE A 100 -9.87 4.40 13.07
CA ILE A 100 -10.89 5.28 12.49
C ILE A 100 -11.95 5.70 13.52
N SER A 101 -12.26 4.84 14.48
CA SER A 101 -13.20 5.14 15.55
C SER A 101 -12.68 6.25 16.45
N TYR A 102 -11.38 6.20 16.80
CA TYR A 102 -10.70 7.26 17.53
C TYR A 102 -10.79 8.60 16.78
N MET A 103 -10.50 8.58 15.47
CA MET A 103 -10.52 9.80 14.67
C MET A 103 -11.93 10.40 14.55
N ASN A 104 -12.95 9.57 14.42
CA ASN A 104 -14.34 10.01 14.37
C ASN A 104 -14.84 10.57 15.72
N GLU A 105 -14.32 10.07 16.82
CA GLU A 105 -14.66 10.56 18.15
C GLU A 105 -14.04 11.93 18.45
N TYR A 106 -12.74 12.10 18.12
CA TYR A 106 -12.02 13.33 18.43
C TYR A 106 -12.18 14.43 17.38
N TRP A 107 -12.45 14.07 16.12
CA TRP A 107 -12.71 15.01 15.03
C TRP A 107 -14.04 14.71 14.32
N PRO A 108 -15.18 14.78 15.03
CA PRO A 108 -16.49 14.54 14.43
C PRO A 108 -16.85 15.59 13.38
N ASN A 109 -16.33 16.80 13.54
CA ASN A 109 -16.51 17.89 12.58
C ASN A 109 -15.35 17.96 11.60
N ARG A 110 -15.56 17.44 10.39
CA ARG A 110 -14.57 17.41 9.30
C ARG A 110 -14.39 18.76 8.60
N THR A 111 -15.20 19.76 8.91
CA THR A 111 -15.04 21.12 8.37
C THR A 111 -14.05 21.96 9.18
N SER A 112 -13.60 21.45 10.32
CA SER A 112 -12.55 22.08 11.10
C SER A 112 -11.20 21.69 10.52
N THR A 113 -10.51 22.63 9.92
CA THR A 113 -9.25 22.43 9.23
C THR A 113 -8.04 22.82 10.08
N SER A 114 -6.97 22.11 9.93
CA SER A 114 -5.65 22.37 10.51
C SER A 114 -4.61 21.47 9.89
N THR A 115 -3.34 21.63 10.24
CA THR A 115 -2.29 20.70 9.84
C THR A 115 -2.56 19.30 10.39
N PRO A 116 -2.65 18.26 9.55
CA PRO A 116 -2.89 16.88 9.98
C PRO A 116 -1.81 16.38 10.93
N LYS A 117 -2.22 15.59 11.92
CA LYS A 117 -1.32 14.93 12.88
C LYS A 117 -1.51 13.41 12.93
N TYR A 118 -2.66 12.94 12.50
CA TYR A 118 -3.05 11.54 12.57
C TYR A 118 -3.55 11.07 11.22
N TRP A 119 -3.40 9.76 10.98
CA TRP A 119 -3.95 9.10 9.82
C TRP A 119 -4.55 7.74 10.18
N ALA A 120 -5.53 7.31 9.42
CA ALA A 120 -6.16 6.00 9.53
C ALA A 120 -6.41 5.42 8.13
N TRP A 121 -6.49 4.12 8.02
CA TRP A 121 -7.02 3.48 6.83
C TRP A 121 -8.52 3.73 6.72
N TRP A 122 -8.98 4.28 5.59
CA TRP A 122 -10.39 4.40 5.27
C TRP A 122 -10.86 3.17 4.47
N ASP A 123 -10.14 2.84 3.43
CA ASP A 123 -10.29 1.66 2.59
C ASP A 123 -8.92 1.20 2.04
N GLN A 124 -8.91 0.25 1.09
CA GLN A 124 -7.67 -0.31 0.53
C GLN A 124 -6.77 0.74 -0.15
N ASN A 125 -7.35 1.84 -0.66
CA ASN A 125 -6.65 2.81 -1.49
C ASN A 125 -6.74 4.23 -0.95
N THR A 126 -7.35 4.43 0.21
CA THR A 126 -7.59 5.77 0.77
C THR A 126 -7.19 5.81 2.23
N ILE A 127 -6.47 6.84 2.60
CA ILE A 127 -6.21 7.18 4.00
C ILE A 127 -7.06 8.38 4.42
N TYR A 128 -7.49 8.35 5.66
CA TYR A 128 -8.18 9.43 6.33
C TYR A 128 -7.22 10.20 7.21
N LEU A 129 -7.18 11.51 7.06
CA LEU A 129 -6.32 12.43 7.78
C LEU A 129 -7.11 13.24 8.80
N ALA A 130 -6.55 13.48 9.96
CA ALA A 130 -7.14 14.34 10.97
C ALA A 130 -6.08 15.16 11.73
N PRO A 131 -6.37 16.43 12.01
CA PRO A 131 -7.47 17.25 11.45
C PRO A 131 -7.51 17.28 9.92
N THR A 132 -8.62 17.77 9.35
CA THR A 132 -8.72 17.97 7.90
C THR A 132 -7.67 19.00 7.45
N PRO A 133 -6.92 18.75 6.36
CA PRO A 133 -5.91 19.66 5.85
C PRO A 133 -6.46 21.07 5.59
N ASP A 134 -5.68 22.09 5.91
CA ASP A 134 -5.98 23.51 5.69
C ASP A 134 -5.26 24.09 4.45
N SER A 135 -4.34 23.30 3.85
CA SER A 135 -3.58 23.63 2.63
C SER A 135 -3.08 22.38 1.93
#